data_d900c9a452faa29188240282c8249dd1
#
_entry.id   d900c9a452faa29188240282c8249dd1
#
_cell.length_a   1.000
_cell.length_b   1.000
_cell.length_c   1.000
_cell.angle_alpha   90.00
_cell.angle_beta   90.00
_cell.angle_gamma   90.00
#
_symmetry.space_group_name_H-M   'P 1'
#
loop_
_entity.id
_entity.type
_entity.pdbx_description
1 polymer ?
#
loop_
_entity_poly.entity_id
_entity_poly.type
_entity_poly.pdbx_seq_one_letter_code
_entity_poly.pdbx_strand_id
1 'polypeptide(L)'
;MMRSRLISLLVLLFLAVLLLTGFGLEKSTWSQWGRDAQHTGTVNVPAQPLNHKIADIVFDPFAQDEKAEQKAFIGGYALPGHYESTLVNGDSFYMLLKSGTYPLCHPLNKWVSGGNCGPNAWNQLQWNVVRYNWKDDSAVAAWTFPTDWKPEPNATNFNKGYSGLVGTEPVFHPALANNRVYVPGAAGTIWKVNCQSGKSEKHINPFSGTRINPEATFVSSPLTADNDGNVYYTVIELNLKGNPWDQNDVVNGWLVKVTPDDVASTVTFATLVPDAPPGNSTKCPGTFYINKGEKSLPWPPNPKAVPPTVLCGSQRPGLNVAPTVAPDGTVYVASVAHFADSSIAGGHMVAYLVAVNPDLTAKWVAPLQNILNDGCGVSLPIAPKGDFKKPNSCRYGTTVGVDPTTNANGAGIVYDGASSSPTVLPDGSILLGVYDNYNFGRGHLLHFDAQGNYLNTFRFGWDTTPAVYTHDGTYSIVEKDNHYPLPAYCYFYNNPVCSTAEHTVYYLTQMDADLKPEWSFQNTTVDKNHPFGYEWCVNAPAIDGKGIVYASSEDGHLYSIPQGHKGVFKTPLGKIFLQEVLAAAYTPLSIGSDGKIYSENDGRLFVVGK
;
A
#
# COMPACT_ATOMS: atom_id res chain seq x y z
N MET A 1 46.36 6.62 -48.36
CA MET A 1 44.94 7.13 -48.47
C MET A 1 43.84 6.05 -48.41
N MET A 2 44.04 4.83 -48.92
CA MET A 2 42.98 3.78 -48.85
C MET A 2 42.69 3.22 -47.44
N ARG A 3 43.67 3.08 -46.54
CA ARG A 3 43.44 2.56 -45.17
C ARG A 3 42.67 3.51 -44.23
N SER A 4 42.79 4.83 -44.41
CA SER A 4 42.03 5.77 -43.55
C SER A 4 40.55 5.83 -43.94
N ARG A 5 40.19 5.62 -45.22
CA ARG A 5 38.80 5.60 -45.67
C ARG A 5 38.04 4.32 -45.24
N LEU A 6 38.76 3.19 -45.11
CA LEU A 6 38.17 1.92 -44.66
C LEU A 6 37.84 1.98 -43.16
N ILE A 7 38.69 2.61 -42.34
CA ILE A 7 38.46 2.78 -40.90
C ILE A 7 37.28 3.74 -40.65
N SER A 8 37.21 4.84 -41.41
CA SER A 8 36.06 5.77 -41.31
C SER A 8 34.73 5.14 -41.75
N LEU A 9 34.74 4.24 -42.75
CA LEU A 9 33.53 3.53 -43.17
C LEU A 9 33.10 2.48 -42.14
N LEU A 10 34.03 1.77 -41.50
CA LEU A 10 33.77 0.81 -40.46
C LEU A 10 33.23 1.48 -39.17
N VAL A 11 33.75 2.65 -38.80
CA VAL A 11 33.25 3.42 -37.65
C VAL A 11 31.86 3.99 -37.95
N LEU A 12 31.59 4.45 -39.16
CA LEU A 12 30.25 4.90 -39.57
C LEU A 12 29.27 3.72 -39.69
N LEU A 13 29.68 2.53 -40.12
CA LEU A 13 28.83 1.33 -40.09
C LEU A 13 28.56 0.88 -38.63
N PHE A 14 29.55 0.94 -37.74
CA PHE A 14 29.36 0.60 -36.32
C PHE A 14 28.47 1.59 -35.61
N LEU A 15 28.57 2.89 -35.90
CA LEU A 15 27.65 3.93 -35.41
C LEU A 15 26.24 3.79 -36.02
N ALA A 16 26.13 3.41 -37.29
CA ALA A 16 24.84 3.16 -37.95
C ALA A 16 24.17 1.86 -37.42
N VAL A 17 24.95 0.83 -37.08
CA VAL A 17 24.45 -0.40 -36.46
C VAL A 17 24.02 -0.13 -35.01
N LEU A 18 24.73 0.74 -34.28
CA LEU A 18 24.30 1.21 -32.93
C LEU A 18 23.07 2.13 -32.98
N LEU A 19 22.84 2.82 -34.12
CA LEU A 19 21.62 3.63 -34.33
C LEU A 19 20.46 2.80 -34.91
N LEU A 20 20.74 1.60 -35.45
CA LEU A 20 19.76 0.66 -36.00
C LEU A 20 19.40 -0.50 -35.06
N THR A 21 20.12 -0.69 -33.94
CA THR A 21 19.55 -1.38 -32.78
C THR A 21 18.54 -0.43 -32.18
N GLY A 22 17.37 -0.46 -32.79
CA GLY A 22 16.27 0.40 -32.43
C GLY A 22 16.13 0.47 -30.90
N PHE A 23 16.12 1.67 -30.38
CA PHE A 23 15.25 1.97 -29.27
C PHE A 23 13.83 1.61 -29.76
N GLY A 24 13.51 0.35 -29.75
CA GLY A 24 12.13 -0.06 -29.63
C GLY A 24 11.71 0.65 -28.37
N LEU A 25 10.85 1.64 -28.50
CA LEU A 25 10.12 2.21 -27.38
C LEU A 25 9.56 0.98 -26.67
N GLU A 26 10.18 0.58 -25.54
CA GLU A 26 9.60 -0.45 -24.70
C GLU A 26 8.18 0.01 -24.47
N LYS A 27 7.23 -0.79 -24.97
CA LYS A 27 5.82 -0.49 -24.75
C LYS A 27 5.67 -0.39 -23.23
N SER A 28 5.31 0.79 -22.74
CA SER A 28 5.10 1.01 -21.32
C SER A 28 4.21 -0.10 -20.78
N THR A 29 4.69 -0.80 -19.78
CA THR A 29 3.95 -1.87 -19.10
C THR A 29 3.62 -1.43 -17.69
N TRP A 30 2.49 -1.87 -17.18
CA TRP A 30 2.15 -1.81 -15.77
C TRP A 30 2.23 -3.23 -15.22
N SER A 31 3.42 -3.63 -14.79
CA SER A 31 3.73 -5.04 -14.56
C SER A 31 3.43 -5.55 -13.15
N GLN A 32 3.15 -4.63 -12.21
CA GLN A 32 3.02 -4.95 -10.78
C GLN A 32 2.46 -3.76 -10.00
N TRP A 33 2.34 -3.89 -8.68
CA TRP A 33 2.02 -2.78 -7.79
C TRP A 33 2.94 -1.58 -8.06
N GLY A 34 2.37 -0.37 -8.09
CA GLY A 34 3.14 0.84 -8.36
C GLY A 34 3.84 0.87 -9.72
N ARG A 35 3.42 0.04 -10.68
CA ARG A 35 3.92 -0.08 -12.06
C ARG A 35 5.20 -0.89 -12.23
N ASP A 36 6.26 -0.61 -11.49
CA ASP A 36 7.61 -1.16 -11.67
C ASP A 36 8.25 -1.56 -10.32
N ALA A 37 9.46 -2.10 -10.36
CA ALA A 37 10.15 -2.56 -9.16
C ALA A 37 10.46 -1.45 -8.15
N GLN A 38 10.53 -0.19 -8.58
CA GLN A 38 10.75 0.99 -7.75
C GLN A 38 9.45 1.60 -7.22
N HIS A 39 8.29 1.13 -7.69
CA HIS A 39 6.95 1.65 -7.41
C HIS A 39 6.78 3.12 -7.83
N THR A 40 7.29 3.46 -9.03
CA THR A 40 7.27 4.87 -9.48
C THR A 40 5.88 5.38 -9.87
N GLY A 41 4.94 4.50 -10.21
CA GLY A 41 3.58 4.88 -10.63
C GLY A 41 3.50 5.71 -11.91
N THR A 42 4.58 5.79 -12.70
CA THR A 42 4.69 6.70 -13.85
C THR A 42 4.97 5.94 -15.14
N VAL A 43 4.26 6.27 -16.20
CA VAL A 43 4.49 5.74 -17.55
C VAL A 43 5.07 6.82 -18.48
N ASN A 44 5.77 6.39 -19.54
CA ASN A 44 6.38 7.28 -20.51
C ASN A 44 5.47 7.59 -21.71
N VAL A 45 4.21 7.18 -21.68
CA VAL A 45 3.21 7.44 -22.72
C VAL A 45 2.15 8.42 -22.21
N PRO A 46 1.59 9.27 -23.06
CA PRO A 46 0.48 10.12 -22.67
C PRO A 46 -0.78 9.25 -22.49
N ALA A 47 -1.51 9.48 -21.41
CA ALA A 47 -2.81 8.84 -21.23
C ALA A 47 -3.87 9.45 -22.16
N GLN A 48 -4.91 8.67 -22.40
CA GLN A 48 -6.07 9.13 -23.18
C GLN A 48 -6.93 10.09 -22.34
N PRO A 49 -7.67 11.00 -22.98
CA PRO A 49 -8.62 11.87 -22.28
C PRO A 49 -9.70 11.05 -21.57
N LEU A 50 -10.19 11.57 -20.44
CA LEU A 50 -11.27 10.96 -19.65
C LEU A 50 -12.64 11.15 -20.30
N ASN A 51 -12.83 10.67 -21.54
CA ASN A 51 -14.04 10.92 -22.33
C ASN A 51 -15.13 9.90 -22.08
N HIS A 52 -14.76 8.61 -22.08
CA HIS A 52 -15.72 7.51 -22.04
C HIS A 52 -15.25 6.38 -21.11
N LYS A 53 -16.20 5.67 -20.53
CA LYS A 53 -15.98 4.34 -19.98
C LYS A 53 -16.01 3.34 -21.14
N ILE A 54 -14.84 2.86 -21.54
CA ILE A 54 -14.67 1.90 -22.65
C ILE A 54 -15.08 0.51 -22.21
N ALA A 55 -14.79 0.15 -20.94
CA ALA A 55 -15.20 -1.11 -20.35
C ALA A 55 -15.63 -0.91 -18.90
N ASP A 56 -16.51 -1.81 -18.47
CA ASP A 56 -17.04 -1.91 -17.11
C ASP A 56 -17.22 -3.41 -16.80
N ILE A 57 -16.27 -3.98 -16.05
CA ILE A 57 -16.15 -5.42 -15.82
C ILE A 57 -16.31 -5.69 -14.33
N VAL A 58 -17.28 -6.56 -13.98
CA VAL A 58 -17.41 -7.07 -12.62
C VAL A 58 -16.39 -8.17 -12.42
N PHE A 59 -15.44 -7.95 -11.51
CA PHE A 59 -14.43 -8.94 -11.15
C PHE A 59 -14.67 -9.52 -9.75
N ASP A 60 -15.33 -8.75 -8.87
CA ASP A 60 -15.78 -9.22 -7.58
C ASP A 60 -17.32 -9.16 -7.48
N PRO A 61 -18.02 -10.25 -7.78
CA PRO A 61 -19.48 -10.29 -7.70
C PRO A 61 -19.99 -10.27 -6.25
N PHE A 62 -19.10 -10.41 -5.25
CA PHE A 62 -19.43 -10.50 -3.82
C PHE A 62 -19.18 -9.20 -3.06
N ALA A 63 -18.73 -8.13 -3.71
CA ALA A 63 -18.42 -6.85 -3.07
C ALA A 63 -19.59 -6.31 -2.21
N GLN A 64 -20.85 -6.53 -2.64
CA GLN A 64 -22.02 -6.09 -1.87
C GLN A 64 -22.27 -6.96 -0.63
N ASP A 65 -21.99 -8.26 -0.69
CA ASP A 65 -22.08 -9.16 0.45
C ASP A 65 -21.03 -8.81 1.49
N GLU A 66 -19.80 -8.52 1.07
CA GLU A 66 -18.70 -8.07 1.92
C GLU A 66 -19.04 -6.74 2.62
N LYS A 67 -19.55 -5.77 1.88
CA LYS A 67 -20.01 -4.51 2.45
C LYS A 67 -21.13 -4.69 3.46
N ALA A 68 -22.08 -5.55 3.18
CA ALA A 68 -23.20 -5.83 4.09
C ALA A 68 -22.69 -6.45 5.40
N GLU A 69 -21.73 -7.36 5.34
CA GLU A 69 -21.09 -7.94 6.52
C GLU A 69 -20.32 -6.91 7.32
N GLN A 70 -19.49 -6.10 6.68
CA GLN A 70 -18.72 -5.07 7.34
C GLN A 70 -19.61 -4.01 7.99
N LYS A 71 -20.65 -3.56 7.28
CA LYS A 71 -21.62 -2.61 7.81
C LYS A 71 -22.33 -3.14 9.05
N ALA A 72 -22.68 -4.40 9.07
CA ALA A 72 -23.31 -5.06 10.21
C ALA A 72 -22.34 -5.13 11.42
N PHE A 73 -21.03 -5.26 11.15
CA PHE A 73 -20.00 -5.34 12.18
C PHE A 73 -19.56 -3.97 12.72
N ILE A 74 -19.27 -3.00 11.83
CA ILE A 74 -18.70 -1.71 12.22
C ILE A 74 -19.78 -0.68 12.62
N GLY A 75 -21.05 -0.97 12.29
CA GLY A 75 -22.16 -0.13 12.74
C GLY A 75 -22.38 1.16 11.93
N GLY A 76 -21.90 1.25 10.69
CA GLY A 76 -22.19 2.43 9.88
C GLY A 76 -21.36 2.61 8.61
N TYR A 77 -20.13 2.18 8.57
CA TYR A 77 -19.25 2.25 7.42
C TYR A 77 -18.91 0.84 6.95
N ALA A 78 -19.09 0.59 5.66
CA ALA A 78 -18.52 -0.58 5.01
C ALA A 78 -17.28 -0.11 4.27
N LEU A 79 -16.12 -0.61 4.66
CA LEU A 79 -14.93 -0.46 3.83
C LEU A 79 -15.15 -1.38 2.61
N PRO A 80 -15.10 -0.88 1.39
CA PRO A 80 -15.07 -1.75 0.22
C PRO A 80 -13.82 -2.60 0.24
N GLY A 81 -13.84 -3.73 -0.47
CA GLY A 81 -12.67 -4.56 -0.63
C GLY A 81 -11.51 -3.74 -1.18
N HIS A 82 -10.32 -4.05 -0.71
CA HIS A 82 -9.08 -3.52 -1.26
C HIS A 82 -8.66 -4.43 -2.40
N TYR A 83 -8.36 -3.86 -3.53
CA TYR A 83 -8.04 -4.64 -4.73
C TYR A 83 -6.63 -4.36 -5.21
N GLU A 84 -6.14 -5.26 -6.03
CA GLU A 84 -4.88 -5.13 -6.76
C GLU A 84 -4.98 -4.03 -7.83
N SER A 85 -3.84 -3.59 -8.36
CA SER A 85 -3.85 -2.81 -9.61
C SER A 85 -3.93 -3.75 -10.81
N THR A 86 -4.73 -3.38 -11.81
CA THR A 86 -4.77 -4.09 -13.09
C THR A 86 -3.39 -4.08 -13.75
N LEU A 87 -2.84 -5.25 -14.08
CA LEU A 87 -1.58 -5.36 -14.81
C LEU A 87 -1.83 -5.18 -16.30
N VAL A 88 -0.99 -4.40 -16.98
CA VAL A 88 -1.14 -4.13 -18.41
C VAL A 88 0.14 -4.43 -19.17
N ASN A 89 0.03 -5.19 -20.27
CA ASN A 89 1.15 -5.49 -21.15
C ASN A 89 0.70 -5.48 -22.62
N GLY A 90 1.04 -4.41 -23.33
CA GLY A 90 0.61 -4.21 -24.71
C GLY A 90 -0.92 -4.12 -24.82
N ASP A 91 -1.49 -4.96 -25.67
CA ASP A 91 -2.95 -5.02 -25.91
C ASP A 91 -3.68 -5.98 -24.95
N SER A 92 -3.03 -6.37 -23.87
CA SER A 92 -3.58 -7.29 -22.88
C SER A 92 -3.53 -6.68 -21.50
N PHE A 93 -4.53 -7.05 -20.67
CA PHE A 93 -4.50 -6.75 -19.24
C PHE A 93 -4.89 -7.98 -18.42
N TYR A 94 -4.45 -7.99 -17.16
CA TYR A 94 -4.61 -9.10 -16.24
C TYR A 94 -5.16 -8.55 -14.93
N MET A 95 -6.09 -9.26 -14.33
CA MET A 95 -6.74 -8.83 -13.11
C MET A 95 -7.29 -10.01 -12.33
N LEU A 96 -7.65 -9.75 -11.08
CA LEU A 96 -8.44 -10.65 -10.25
C LEU A 96 -9.80 -10.95 -10.89
N LEU A 97 -10.29 -12.14 -10.67
CA LEU A 97 -11.69 -12.52 -10.87
C LEU A 97 -12.12 -13.47 -9.74
N LYS A 98 -13.04 -13.03 -8.91
CA LYS A 98 -13.63 -13.88 -7.86
C LYS A 98 -14.80 -14.66 -8.41
N SER A 99 -14.93 -15.91 -7.97
CA SER A 99 -16.03 -16.80 -8.34
C SER A 99 -16.36 -17.79 -7.22
N GLY A 100 -17.38 -18.61 -7.38
CA GLY A 100 -17.82 -19.56 -6.36
C GLY A 100 -18.96 -19.00 -5.51
N THR A 101 -18.90 -19.19 -4.19
CA THR A 101 -19.93 -18.76 -3.24
C THR A 101 -19.30 -18.02 -2.08
N TYR A 102 -19.83 -16.84 -1.76
CA TYR A 102 -19.38 -16.07 -0.61
C TYR A 102 -19.84 -16.73 0.70
N PRO A 103 -18.93 -17.03 1.63
CA PRO A 103 -19.28 -17.66 2.90
C PRO A 103 -19.79 -16.61 3.88
N LEU A 104 -21.06 -16.33 3.95
CA LEU A 104 -21.64 -15.41 4.93
C LEU A 104 -21.29 -15.86 6.37
N CYS A 105 -20.25 -15.29 6.94
CA CYS A 105 -19.68 -15.71 8.21
C CYS A 105 -19.85 -14.72 9.35
N HIS A 106 -20.65 -13.69 9.19
CA HIS A 106 -20.77 -12.63 10.17
C HIS A 106 -21.38 -13.13 11.48
N PRO A 107 -20.72 -12.98 12.63
CA PRO A 107 -21.22 -13.48 13.93
C PRO A 107 -22.47 -12.77 14.44
N LEU A 108 -22.78 -11.57 13.94
CA LEU A 108 -24.03 -10.87 14.24
C LEU A 108 -25.20 -11.35 13.38
N ASN A 109 -24.95 -12.08 12.33
CA ASN A 109 -25.96 -12.68 11.49
C ASN A 109 -26.48 -13.96 12.14
N LYS A 110 -27.41 -13.82 13.07
CA LYS A 110 -28.13 -14.94 13.69
C LYS A 110 -28.80 -15.88 12.68
N TRP A 111 -28.88 -15.47 11.42
CA TRP A 111 -29.43 -16.26 10.33
C TRP A 111 -28.42 -17.19 9.65
N VAL A 112 -27.12 -16.99 9.89
CA VAL A 112 -26.07 -17.91 9.48
C VAL A 112 -25.80 -18.94 10.58
N SER A 113 -26.85 -19.43 11.24
CA SER A 113 -26.74 -20.56 12.13
C SER A 113 -26.37 -21.79 11.29
N GLY A 114 -25.10 -22.14 11.23
CA GLY A 114 -24.58 -23.22 10.41
C GLY A 114 -23.63 -22.77 9.29
N GLY A 115 -23.35 -21.47 9.14
CA GLY A 115 -22.29 -20.98 8.26
C GLY A 115 -20.93 -21.51 8.72
N ASN A 116 -20.15 -22.03 7.80
CA ASN A 116 -18.82 -22.54 8.05
C ASN A 116 -17.84 -21.36 8.18
N CYS A 117 -17.82 -20.73 9.35
CA CYS A 117 -16.97 -19.59 9.65
C CYS A 117 -15.59 -19.99 10.22
N GLY A 118 -15.13 -21.18 9.94
CA GLY A 118 -13.82 -21.67 10.31
C GLY A 118 -12.78 -21.43 9.19
N PRO A 119 -11.57 -21.94 9.36
CA PRO A 119 -10.50 -21.86 8.37
C PRO A 119 -10.88 -22.35 6.96
N ASN A 120 -11.90 -23.21 6.89
CA ASN A 120 -12.40 -23.77 5.63
C ASN A 120 -13.51 -22.94 4.95
N ALA A 121 -13.91 -21.81 5.55
CA ALA A 121 -14.98 -20.97 5.00
C ALA A 121 -14.65 -20.49 3.58
N TRP A 122 -13.40 -20.13 3.36
CA TRP A 122 -12.91 -19.65 2.06
C TRP A 122 -12.80 -20.72 0.97
N ASN A 123 -12.99 -22.01 1.29
CA ASN A 123 -12.92 -23.08 0.29
C ASN A 123 -14.01 -22.98 -0.78
N GLN A 124 -15.10 -22.27 -0.50
CA GLN A 124 -16.20 -22.05 -1.45
C GLN A 124 -15.96 -20.87 -2.40
N LEU A 125 -15.03 -19.96 -2.05
CA LEU A 125 -14.59 -18.90 -2.90
C LEU A 125 -13.38 -19.33 -3.72
N GLN A 126 -13.35 -18.85 -4.96
CA GLN A 126 -12.24 -19.07 -5.88
C GLN A 126 -11.69 -17.74 -6.36
N TRP A 127 -10.40 -17.53 -6.12
CA TRP A 127 -9.63 -16.44 -6.70
C TRP A 127 -8.99 -16.93 -7.99
N ASN A 128 -9.13 -16.13 -9.04
CA ASN A 128 -8.59 -16.43 -10.35
C ASN A 128 -7.84 -15.22 -10.85
N VAL A 129 -6.85 -15.44 -11.73
CA VAL A 129 -6.32 -14.39 -12.60
C VAL A 129 -6.91 -14.58 -13.98
N VAL A 130 -7.47 -13.53 -14.55
CA VAL A 130 -8.01 -13.53 -15.91
C VAL A 130 -7.17 -12.61 -16.78
N ARG A 131 -6.86 -13.06 -18.00
CA ARG A 131 -6.32 -12.22 -19.06
C ARG A 131 -7.44 -11.79 -19.98
N TYR A 132 -7.50 -10.50 -20.25
CA TYR A 132 -8.29 -9.92 -21.32
C TYR A 132 -7.39 -9.41 -22.45
N ASN A 133 -7.91 -9.47 -23.67
CA ASN A 133 -7.31 -8.82 -24.83
C ASN A 133 -8.27 -7.75 -25.35
N TRP A 134 -7.72 -6.64 -25.79
CA TRP A 134 -8.50 -5.67 -26.55
C TRP A 134 -8.74 -6.18 -27.97
N LYS A 135 -10.00 -6.15 -28.39
CA LYS A 135 -10.42 -6.47 -29.74
C LYS A 135 -11.53 -5.49 -30.13
N ASP A 136 -11.27 -4.62 -31.08
CA ASP A 136 -12.23 -3.64 -31.59
C ASP A 136 -12.91 -2.85 -30.44
N ASP A 137 -12.13 -2.26 -29.55
CA ASP A 137 -12.54 -1.53 -28.34
C ASP A 137 -13.34 -2.36 -27.31
N SER A 138 -13.37 -3.65 -27.46
CA SER A 138 -13.99 -4.56 -26.50
C SER A 138 -12.96 -5.38 -25.74
N ALA A 139 -13.11 -5.48 -24.43
CA ALA A 139 -12.31 -6.37 -23.60
C ALA A 139 -12.85 -7.81 -23.70
N VAL A 140 -12.06 -8.71 -24.26
CA VAL A 140 -12.45 -10.12 -24.45
C VAL A 140 -11.56 -11.00 -23.59
N ALA A 141 -12.17 -11.81 -22.70
CA ALA A 141 -11.44 -12.76 -21.88
C ALA A 141 -10.73 -13.80 -22.77
N ALA A 142 -9.43 -13.92 -22.61
CA ALA A 142 -8.59 -14.85 -23.37
C ALA A 142 -8.42 -16.17 -22.62
N TRP A 143 -8.19 -16.10 -21.32
CA TRP A 143 -8.07 -17.26 -20.44
C TRP A 143 -8.31 -16.86 -18.97
N THR A 144 -8.63 -17.85 -18.16
CA THR A 144 -8.75 -17.73 -16.70
C THR A 144 -7.91 -18.81 -16.04
N PHE A 145 -7.08 -18.42 -15.08
CA PHE A 145 -6.25 -19.33 -14.28
C PHE A 145 -6.78 -19.38 -12.85
N PRO A 146 -7.32 -20.50 -12.39
CA PRO A 146 -7.71 -20.68 -11.00
C PRO A 146 -6.47 -20.92 -10.14
N THR A 147 -6.31 -20.13 -9.07
CA THR A 147 -5.24 -20.35 -8.08
C THR A 147 -5.79 -21.09 -6.87
N ASP A 148 -4.92 -21.75 -6.14
CA ASP A 148 -5.23 -22.35 -4.85
C ASP A 148 -5.04 -21.40 -3.67
N TRP A 149 -4.67 -20.13 -3.93
CA TRP A 149 -4.55 -19.10 -2.91
C TRP A 149 -5.84 -18.93 -2.13
N LYS A 150 -5.70 -18.73 -0.83
CA LYS A 150 -6.78 -18.33 0.08
C LYS A 150 -6.28 -17.23 0.99
N PRO A 151 -7.17 -16.34 1.48
CA PRO A 151 -6.82 -15.37 2.50
C PRO A 151 -6.38 -16.09 3.78
N GLU A 152 -5.82 -15.31 4.71
CA GLU A 152 -5.43 -15.88 5.99
C GLU A 152 -6.62 -16.56 6.69
N PRO A 153 -6.39 -17.67 7.44
CA PRO A 153 -7.48 -18.53 7.95
C PRO A 153 -8.48 -17.84 8.86
N ASN A 154 -8.07 -16.77 9.56
CA ASN A 154 -8.91 -16.05 10.50
C ASN A 154 -9.56 -14.80 9.91
N ALA A 155 -9.42 -14.56 8.59
CA ALA A 155 -10.04 -13.41 7.91
C ALA A 155 -11.58 -13.34 8.11
N THR A 156 -12.22 -14.45 8.49
CA THR A 156 -13.63 -14.50 8.87
C THR A 156 -13.91 -14.07 10.31
N ASN A 157 -12.90 -13.87 11.14
CA ASN A 157 -13.10 -13.63 12.56
C ASN A 157 -13.16 -12.12 12.88
N PHE A 158 -14.22 -11.47 12.47
CA PHE A 158 -14.46 -10.03 12.71
C PHE A 158 -14.52 -9.62 14.20
N ASN A 159 -14.66 -10.56 15.13
CA ASN A 159 -14.68 -10.23 16.57
C ASN A 159 -13.32 -9.77 17.11
N LYS A 160 -12.25 -9.95 16.35
CA LYS A 160 -10.89 -9.73 16.81
C LYS A 160 -10.12 -8.66 16.02
N GLY A 161 -10.79 -7.84 15.24
CA GLY A 161 -10.16 -6.73 14.50
C GLY A 161 -10.63 -6.62 13.05
N TYR A 162 -10.02 -5.74 12.29
CA TYR A 162 -10.31 -5.45 10.87
C TYR A 162 -9.88 -6.57 9.90
N SER A 163 -9.92 -7.80 10.33
CA SER A 163 -9.43 -8.95 9.58
C SER A 163 -10.48 -9.50 8.62
N GLY A 164 -11.17 -8.78 7.88
CA GLY A 164 -11.97 -9.29 6.77
C GLY A 164 -11.12 -9.47 5.53
N LEU A 165 -11.71 -9.84 4.43
CA LEU A 165 -11.06 -9.89 3.11
C LEU A 165 -10.39 -8.56 2.77
N VAL A 166 -10.97 -7.44 3.18
CA VAL A 166 -10.43 -6.08 3.05
C VAL A 166 -8.98 -5.97 3.52
N GLY A 167 -8.63 -6.62 4.62
CA GLY A 167 -7.26 -6.58 5.16
C GLY A 167 -6.30 -7.58 4.50
N THR A 168 -6.80 -8.55 3.76
CA THR A 168 -6.00 -9.67 3.26
C THR A 168 -6.03 -9.85 1.75
N GLU A 169 -7.03 -9.36 1.04
CA GLU A 169 -7.10 -9.46 -0.42
C GLU A 169 -6.05 -8.66 -1.19
N PRO A 170 -5.59 -7.48 -0.73
CA PRO A 170 -4.55 -6.74 -1.44
C PRO A 170 -3.25 -7.52 -1.67
N VAL A 171 -2.98 -8.55 -0.87
CA VAL A 171 -1.81 -9.42 -1.08
C VAL A 171 -1.98 -10.35 -2.28
N PHE A 172 -3.20 -10.57 -2.75
CA PHE A 172 -3.46 -11.29 -3.99
C PHE A 172 -3.16 -10.38 -5.19
N HIS A 173 -1.91 -10.00 -5.34
CA HIS A 173 -1.45 -9.12 -6.40
C HIS A 173 -0.36 -9.81 -7.21
N PRO A 174 -0.67 -10.29 -8.43
CA PRO A 174 0.30 -10.94 -9.30
C PRO A 174 1.34 -9.93 -9.84
N ALA A 175 2.39 -10.46 -10.45
CA ALA A 175 3.38 -9.67 -11.17
C ALA A 175 3.69 -10.27 -12.54
N LEU A 176 4.02 -9.42 -13.50
CA LEU A 176 4.45 -9.81 -14.84
C LEU A 176 5.97 -9.76 -14.95
N ALA A 177 6.59 -10.86 -15.35
CA ALA A 177 8.01 -10.90 -15.69
C ALA A 177 8.27 -11.93 -16.79
N ASN A 178 9.15 -11.64 -17.75
CA ASN A 178 9.62 -12.58 -18.77
C ASN A 178 8.50 -13.33 -19.52
N ASN A 179 7.43 -12.61 -19.91
CA ASN A 179 6.22 -13.18 -20.53
C ASN A 179 5.48 -14.21 -19.66
N ARG A 180 5.58 -14.11 -18.35
CA ARG A 180 4.87 -14.92 -17.36
C ARG A 180 4.09 -14.02 -16.41
N VAL A 181 3.00 -14.58 -15.92
CA VAL A 181 2.28 -14.04 -14.76
C VAL A 181 2.66 -14.89 -13.57
N TYR A 182 3.23 -14.30 -12.56
CA TYR A 182 3.44 -14.94 -11.27
C TYR A 182 2.23 -14.63 -10.39
N VAL A 183 1.61 -15.67 -9.84
CA VAL A 183 0.34 -15.58 -9.13
C VAL A 183 0.50 -16.15 -7.73
N PRO A 184 0.04 -15.48 -6.66
CA PRO A 184 0.02 -16.07 -5.33
C PRO A 184 -0.71 -17.41 -5.30
N GLY A 185 -0.14 -18.37 -4.53
CA GLY A 185 -0.69 -19.70 -4.30
C GLY A 185 -0.87 -19.97 -2.81
N ALA A 186 -1.37 -21.16 -2.49
CA ALA A 186 -1.53 -21.62 -1.11
C ALA A 186 -0.19 -21.82 -0.40
N ALA A 187 -0.21 -21.78 0.92
CA ALA A 187 0.95 -22.09 1.79
C ALA A 187 2.22 -21.26 1.48
N GLY A 188 2.06 -20.01 1.06
CA GLY A 188 3.17 -19.13 0.72
C GLY A 188 3.87 -19.47 -0.59
N THR A 189 3.26 -20.29 -1.44
CA THR A 189 3.76 -20.65 -2.77
C THR A 189 3.35 -19.63 -3.82
N ILE A 190 3.93 -19.71 -5.03
CA ILE A 190 3.49 -18.96 -6.19
C ILE A 190 3.39 -19.85 -7.43
N TRP A 191 2.50 -19.49 -8.34
CA TRP A 191 2.34 -20.11 -9.65
C TRP A 191 3.06 -19.28 -10.71
N LYS A 192 3.78 -19.95 -11.61
CA LYS A 192 4.34 -19.36 -12.85
C LYS A 192 3.42 -19.77 -14.01
N VAL A 193 2.73 -18.80 -14.58
CA VAL A 193 1.70 -19.00 -15.61
C VAL A 193 2.13 -18.33 -16.90
N ASN A 194 2.02 -19.04 -18.01
CA ASN A 194 2.36 -18.51 -19.32
C ASN A 194 1.35 -17.43 -19.75
N CYS A 195 1.82 -16.23 -20.07
CA CYS A 195 0.98 -15.09 -20.43
C CYS A 195 0.07 -15.37 -21.65
N GLN A 196 0.54 -16.14 -22.64
CA GLN A 196 -0.23 -16.37 -23.85
C GLN A 196 -1.30 -17.45 -23.67
N SER A 197 -0.94 -18.56 -23.04
CA SER A 197 -1.79 -19.74 -22.95
C SER A 197 -2.62 -19.87 -21.67
N GLY A 198 -2.27 -19.13 -20.61
CA GLY A 198 -2.88 -19.27 -19.29
C GLY A 198 -2.54 -20.60 -18.60
N LYS A 199 -1.62 -21.39 -19.15
CA LYS A 199 -1.22 -22.66 -18.54
C LYS A 199 -0.15 -22.44 -17.50
N SER A 200 -0.26 -23.13 -16.35
CA SER A 200 0.82 -23.15 -15.37
C SER A 200 2.04 -23.87 -15.94
N GLU A 201 3.19 -23.27 -15.80
CA GLU A 201 4.48 -23.87 -16.16
C GLU A 201 5.17 -24.46 -14.94
N LYS A 202 4.94 -23.85 -13.77
CA LYS A 202 5.53 -24.28 -12.50
C LYS A 202 4.66 -23.85 -11.31
N HIS A 203 4.62 -24.71 -10.29
CA HIS A 203 4.22 -24.38 -8.93
C HIS A 203 5.48 -24.31 -8.08
N ILE A 204 5.82 -23.14 -7.57
CA ILE A 204 7.08 -22.86 -6.88
C ILE A 204 6.82 -22.83 -5.38
N ASN A 205 7.42 -23.78 -4.67
CA ASN A 205 7.36 -23.87 -3.22
C ASN A 205 8.71 -23.45 -2.61
N PRO A 206 8.80 -22.27 -1.97
CA PRO A 206 10.04 -21.80 -1.35
C PRO A 206 10.40 -22.54 -0.07
N PHE A 207 9.49 -23.34 0.49
CA PHE A 207 9.65 -24.06 1.75
C PHE A 207 9.96 -25.54 1.57
N SER A 208 10.43 -25.95 0.39
CA SER A 208 10.87 -27.33 0.17
C SER A 208 12.01 -27.68 1.14
N GLY A 209 11.76 -28.59 2.08
CA GLY A 209 12.73 -28.95 3.14
C GLY A 209 12.64 -28.07 4.40
N THR A 210 11.81 -27.05 4.44
CA THR A 210 11.52 -26.25 5.64
C THR A 210 10.20 -26.69 6.25
N ARG A 211 10.19 -26.91 7.57
CA ARG A 211 8.95 -27.27 8.27
C ARG A 211 8.11 -26.02 8.48
N ILE A 212 6.96 -25.96 7.81
CA ILE A 212 5.90 -24.96 7.99
C ILE A 212 4.58 -25.67 8.27
N ASN A 213 3.58 -24.93 8.76
CA ASN A 213 2.19 -25.35 8.75
C ASN A 213 1.50 -24.80 7.46
N PRO A 214 1.24 -25.64 6.45
CA PRO A 214 0.66 -25.16 5.18
C PRO A 214 -0.72 -24.46 5.32
N GLU A 215 -1.51 -24.86 6.32
CA GLU A 215 -2.84 -24.28 6.59
C GLU A 215 -2.77 -22.89 7.23
N ALA A 216 -1.60 -22.55 7.80
CA ALA A 216 -1.38 -21.31 8.51
C ALA A 216 -0.35 -20.40 7.84
N THR A 217 0.17 -20.80 6.70
CA THR A 217 1.21 -20.06 5.95
C THR A 217 0.59 -19.45 4.69
N PHE A 218 0.80 -18.15 4.50
CA PHE A 218 0.22 -17.45 3.35
C PHE A 218 1.13 -16.34 2.84
N VAL A 219 0.98 -16.00 1.57
CA VAL A 219 1.59 -14.81 0.95
C VAL A 219 1.04 -13.57 1.65
N SER A 220 1.89 -12.66 2.09
CA SER A 220 1.51 -11.49 2.88
C SER A 220 1.79 -10.15 2.21
N SER A 221 2.23 -10.16 0.96
CA SER A 221 2.45 -8.95 0.17
C SER A 221 2.08 -9.13 -1.30
N PRO A 222 1.83 -8.06 -2.04
CA PRO A 222 1.92 -8.08 -3.50
C PRO A 222 3.25 -8.66 -3.97
N LEU A 223 3.27 -9.26 -5.18
CA LEU A 223 4.49 -9.74 -5.80
C LEU A 223 5.20 -8.60 -6.53
N THR A 224 6.51 -8.54 -6.42
CA THR A 224 7.34 -7.56 -7.13
C THR A 224 8.38 -8.29 -7.99
N ALA A 225 8.50 -7.91 -9.24
CA ALA A 225 9.51 -8.43 -10.15
C ALA A 225 10.55 -7.35 -10.47
N ASP A 226 11.85 -7.71 -10.41
CA ASP A 226 12.93 -6.83 -10.84
C ASP A 226 13.20 -6.92 -12.36
N ASN A 227 14.10 -6.10 -12.85
CA ASN A 227 14.46 -6.05 -14.28
C ASN A 227 15.18 -7.32 -14.77
N ASP A 228 15.76 -8.09 -13.84
CA ASP A 228 16.42 -9.38 -14.16
C ASP A 228 15.39 -10.53 -14.17
N GLY A 229 14.13 -10.24 -13.79
CA GLY A 229 13.03 -11.19 -13.73
C GLY A 229 13.01 -12.04 -12.48
N ASN A 230 13.74 -11.66 -11.42
CA ASN A 230 13.52 -12.24 -10.11
C ASN A 230 12.20 -11.73 -9.53
N VAL A 231 11.51 -12.58 -8.78
CA VAL A 231 10.24 -12.23 -8.11
C VAL A 231 10.45 -12.27 -6.60
N TYR A 232 10.02 -11.19 -5.95
CA TYR A 232 10.12 -11.02 -4.50
C TYR A 232 8.73 -10.91 -3.88
N TYR A 233 8.55 -11.50 -2.71
CA TYR A 233 7.33 -11.38 -1.93
C TYR A 233 7.58 -11.76 -0.48
N THR A 234 6.63 -11.49 0.38
CA THR A 234 6.72 -11.86 1.78
C THR A 234 5.71 -12.95 2.14
N VAL A 235 6.02 -13.72 3.17
CA VAL A 235 5.19 -14.80 3.68
C VAL A 235 5.14 -14.75 5.20
N ILE A 236 3.98 -15.04 5.77
CA ILE A 236 3.76 -15.16 7.21
C ILE A 236 3.22 -16.55 7.53
N GLU A 237 3.69 -17.15 8.62
CA GLU A 237 3.11 -18.33 9.26
C GLU A 237 2.46 -17.93 10.58
N LEU A 238 1.18 -18.28 10.74
CA LEU A 238 0.39 -17.96 11.92
C LEU A 238 0.25 -19.14 12.87
N ASN A 239 -0.01 -18.82 14.12
CA ASN A 239 -0.52 -19.77 15.07
C ASN A 239 -2.06 -19.78 15.00
N LEU A 240 -2.65 -20.81 14.42
CA LEU A 240 -4.10 -20.93 14.21
C LEU A 240 -4.95 -20.92 15.50
N LYS A 241 -4.33 -20.90 16.67
CA LYS A 241 -5.03 -20.86 17.96
C LYS A 241 -5.37 -19.46 18.45
N GLY A 242 -4.88 -18.43 17.79
CA GLY A 242 -5.01 -17.05 18.23
C GLY A 242 -5.63 -16.11 17.17
N ASN A 243 -5.38 -14.84 17.35
CA ASN A 243 -5.73 -13.77 16.42
C ASN A 243 -4.49 -13.44 15.55
N PRO A 244 -4.58 -13.39 14.22
CA PRO A 244 -3.44 -13.13 13.34
C PRO A 244 -2.75 -11.79 13.61
N TRP A 245 -3.41 -10.90 14.32
CA TRP A 245 -2.91 -9.58 14.68
C TRP A 245 -2.27 -9.52 16.08
N ASP A 246 -2.42 -10.58 16.86
CA ASP A 246 -1.79 -10.68 18.18
C ASP A 246 -0.35 -11.19 18.06
N GLN A 247 0.52 -10.75 18.95
CA GLN A 247 1.93 -11.15 18.99
C GLN A 247 2.18 -12.65 19.06
N ASN A 248 1.24 -13.38 19.65
CA ASN A 248 1.35 -14.82 19.83
C ASN A 248 0.92 -15.62 18.60
N ASP A 249 0.43 -14.92 17.58
CA ASP A 249 -0.13 -15.56 16.40
C ASP A 249 0.86 -15.74 15.28
N VAL A 250 1.92 -14.95 15.25
CA VAL A 250 2.96 -15.06 14.25
C VAL A 250 4.02 -16.03 14.72
N VAL A 251 4.15 -17.15 14.03
CA VAL A 251 5.21 -18.15 14.25
C VAL A 251 6.48 -17.70 13.55
N ASN A 252 6.36 -17.23 12.30
CA ASN A 252 7.50 -16.75 11.51
C ASN A 252 7.04 -15.83 10.36
N GLY A 253 8.00 -15.11 9.79
CA GLY A 253 7.82 -14.31 8.58
C GLY A 253 9.08 -14.35 7.72
N TRP A 254 8.90 -14.39 6.40
CA TRP A 254 10.00 -14.52 5.46
C TRP A 254 9.89 -13.49 4.33
N LEU A 255 11.05 -13.04 3.87
CA LEU A 255 11.22 -12.52 2.52
C LEU A 255 11.62 -13.67 1.61
N VAL A 256 10.96 -13.79 0.47
CA VAL A 256 11.20 -14.82 -0.55
C VAL A 256 11.72 -14.15 -1.81
N LYS A 257 12.72 -14.77 -2.44
CA LYS A 257 13.21 -14.45 -3.78
C LYS A 257 13.10 -15.69 -4.66
N VAL A 258 12.54 -15.54 -5.85
CA VAL A 258 12.49 -16.58 -6.88
C VAL A 258 13.19 -16.07 -8.12
N THR A 259 14.21 -16.81 -8.59
CA THR A 259 14.95 -16.46 -9.82
C THR A 259 14.18 -16.87 -11.09
N PRO A 260 14.53 -16.35 -12.28
CA PRO A 260 13.94 -16.78 -13.55
C PRO A 260 14.02 -18.29 -13.81
N ASP A 261 15.04 -18.95 -13.24
CA ASP A 261 15.25 -20.40 -13.32
C ASP A 261 14.46 -21.20 -12.26
N ASP A 262 13.48 -20.56 -11.62
CA ASP A 262 12.60 -21.17 -10.63
C ASP A 262 13.29 -21.62 -9.33
N VAL A 263 14.46 -21.06 -9.01
CA VAL A 263 15.15 -21.29 -7.74
C VAL A 263 14.62 -20.32 -6.70
N ALA A 264 14.03 -20.86 -5.64
CA ALA A 264 13.52 -20.07 -4.52
C ALA A 264 14.53 -20.04 -3.35
N SER A 265 14.69 -18.86 -2.76
CA SER A 265 15.48 -18.63 -1.54
C SER A 265 14.66 -17.82 -0.54
N THR A 266 14.88 -18.04 0.74
CA THR A 266 14.14 -17.37 1.81
C THR A 266 15.08 -16.86 2.91
N VAL A 267 14.70 -15.76 3.55
CA VAL A 267 15.32 -15.27 4.79
C VAL A 267 14.24 -14.86 5.77
N THR A 268 14.41 -15.15 7.05
CA THR A 268 13.43 -14.75 8.07
C THR A 268 13.59 -13.29 8.46
N PHE A 269 12.49 -12.63 8.82
CA PHE A 269 12.55 -11.26 9.36
C PHE A 269 13.30 -11.18 10.68
N ALA A 270 13.28 -12.25 11.50
CA ALA A 270 14.09 -12.34 12.70
C ALA A 270 15.61 -12.32 12.40
N THR A 271 16.03 -12.90 11.26
CA THR A 271 17.42 -12.81 10.79
C THR A 271 17.76 -11.44 10.24
N LEU A 272 16.82 -10.81 9.51
CA LEU A 272 17.03 -9.49 8.92
C LEU A 272 17.09 -8.38 9.96
N VAL A 273 16.42 -8.54 11.11
CA VAL A 273 16.35 -7.54 12.19
C VAL A 273 16.80 -8.18 13.52
N PRO A 274 18.08 -8.53 13.66
CA PRO A 274 18.56 -9.31 14.80
C PRO A 274 18.47 -8.56 16.15
N ASP A 275 18.54 -7.24 16.12
CA ASP A 275 18.45 -6.39 17.32
C ASP A 275 17.02 -6.04 17.74
N ALA A 276 16.02 -6.51 16.99
CA ALA A 276 14.64 -6.31 17.37
C ALA A 276 14.30 -7.08 18.65
N PRO A 277 13.37 -6.55 19.49
CA PRO A 277 12.92 -7.31 20.65
C PRO A 277 12.41 -8.68 20.23
N PRO A 278 12.86 -9.77 20.89
CA PRO A 278 12.40 -11.11 20.55
C PRO A 278 10.90 -11.25 20.86
N GLY A 279 10.23 -12.08 20.10
CA GLY A 279 8.81 -12.40 20.31
C GLY A 279 8.53 -12.84 21.76
N ASN A 280 7.39 -12.43 22.29
CA ASN A 280 7.00 -12.60 23.70
C ASN A 280 7.92 -11.88 24.70
N SER A 281 8.64 -10.85 24.28
CA SER A 281 9.46 -10.01 25.14
C SER A 281 8.60 -8.93 25.79
N THR A 282 8.78 -8.71 27.10
CA THR A 282 8.15 -7.61 27.86
C THR A 282 8.85 -6.26 27.70
N LYS A 283 9.81 -6.16 26.81
CA LYS A 283 10.69 -4.99 26.66
C LYS A 283 10.21 -3.95 25.66
N CYS A 284 9.13 -4.19 24.91
CA CYS A 284 8.60 -3.20 24.00
C CYS A 284 8.00 -2.02 24.75
N PRO A 285 8.37 -0.78 24.39
CA PRO A 285 7.73 0.39 24.96
C PRO A 285 6.27 0.43 24.50
N GLY A 286 5.35 0.44 25.46
CA GLY A 286 3.94 0.70 25.22
C GLY A 286 3.67 2.20 25.08
N THR A 287 2.39 2.56 25.10
CA THR A 287 1.98 3.97 25.15
C THR A 287 1.00 4.21 26.29
N PHE A 288 0.88 5.46 26.68
CA PHE A 288 -0.22 5.89 27.54
C PHE A 288 -1.49 5.97 26.70
N TYR A 289 -2.49 5.26 27.15
CA TYR A 289 -3.70 5.07 26.40
C TYR A 289 -4.73 6.17 26.68
N ILE A 290 -5.34 6.71 25.64
CA ILE A 290 -6.49 7.60 25.76
C ILE A 290 -7.74 6.85 26.22
N ASN A 291 -7.66 5.53 26.43
CA ASN A 291 -8.81 4.66 26.54
C ASN A 291 -9.35 4.43 27.95
N LYS A 292 -10.65 4.32 27.97
CA LYS A 292 -11.55 3.65 28.93
C LYS A 292 -11.41 3.91 30.45
N GLY A 293 -10.26 4.11 30.98
CA GLY A 293 -10.03 4.35 32.39
C GLY A 293 -9.26 5.63 32.67
N GLU A 294 -8.56 6.10 31.68
CA GLU A 294 -7.65 7.25 31.76
C GLU A 294 -8.30 8.58 31.41
N LYS A 295 -9.62 8.65 31.35
CA LYS A 295 -10.37 9.91 31.24
C LYS A 295 -10.01 10.94 32.30
N SER A 296 -9.34 10.50 33.37
CA SER A 296 -8.87 11.32 34.45
C SER A 296 -7.44 11.84 34.27
N LEU A 297 -6.66 11.30 33.35
CA LEU A 297 -5.35 11.82 33.09
C LEU A 297 -5.45 12.99 32.12
N PRO A 298 -4.86 14.16 32.48
CA PRO A 298 -4.75 15.23 31.50
C PRO A 298 -3.95 14.73 30.31
N TRP A 299 -4.57 14.70 29.17
CA TRP A 299 -3.87 14.41 27.93
C TRP A 299 -3.20 15.68 27.42
N PRO A 300 -1.98 15.60 27.01
CA PRO A 300 -1.03 14.49 27.08
C PRO A 300 -0.57 14.22 28.53
N PRO A 301 -0.08 13.00 28.83
CA PRO A 301 0.32 12.64 30.20
C PRO A 301 1.48 13.50 30.73
N ASN A 302 1.73 13.43 32.05
CA ASN A 302 2.82 14.15 32.66
C ASN A 302 4.15 13.90 31.94
N PRO A 303 4.97 14.96 31.68
CA PRO A 303 6.27 14.81 31.04
C PRO A 303 7.23 13.78 31.65
N LYS A 304 7.07 13.51 32.94
CA LYS A 304 7.89 12.53 33.68
C LYS A 304 7.27 11.13 33.71
N ALA A 305 6.10 10.98 33.15
CA ALA A 305 5.46 9.66 33.10
C ALA A 305 6.28 8.71 32.22
N VAL A 306 6.50 7.51 32.70
CA VAL A 306 7.21 6.46 31.97
C VAL A 306 6.17 5.58 31.30
N PRO A 307 6.22 5.39 29.97
CA PRO A 307 5.30 4.48 29.31
C PRO A 307 5.47 3.06 29.83
N PRO A 308 4.38 2.28 29.91
CA PRO A 308 4.47 0.88 30.32
C PRO A 308 5.27 0.09 29.30
N THR A 309 5.94 -0.96 29.75
CA THR A 309 6.49 -1.99 28.85
C THR A 309 5.42 -3.05 28.59
N VAL A 310 5.35 -3.53 27.36
CA VAL A 310 4.37 -4.50 26.91
C VAL A 310 5.05 -5.68 26.23
N LEU A 311 4.33 -6.79 26.08
CA LEU A 311 4.81 -7.91 25.28
C LEU A 311 4.93 -7.49 23.82
N CYS A 312 6.04 -7.91 23.21
CA CYS A 312 6.26 -7.76 21.76
C CYS A 312 5.92 -9.04 21.02
N GLY A 313 5.35 -8.91 19.85
CA GLY A 313 5.29 -9.97 18.85
C GLY A 313 6.65 -10.22 18.19
N SER A 314 6.75 -11.32 17.49
CA SER A 314 7.91 -11.59 16.62
C SER A 314 7.97 -10.59 15.46
N GLN A 315 9.18 -10.29 14.99
CA GLN A 315 9.35 -9.51 13.77
C GLN A 315 8.82 -10.30 12.57
N ARG A 316 8.03 -9.63 11.76
CA ARG A 316 7.39 -10.16 10.57
C ARG A 316 7.26 -9.07 9.50
N PRO A 317 6.99 -9.41 8.23
CA PRO A 317 6.69 -8.37 7.24
C PRO A 317 5.43 -7.58 7.61
N GLY A 318 5.38 -6.34 7.17
CA GLY A 318 4.11 -5.60 7.09
C GLY A 318 3.17 -6.30 6.11
N LEU A 319 1.89 -6.44 6.47
CA LEU A 319 0.88 -7.01 5.59
C LEU A 319 0.55 -5.99 4.47
N ASN A 320 0.34 -6.47 3.26
CA ASN A 320 0.04 -5.65 2.08
C ASN A 320 1.16 -4.66 1.68
N VAL A 321 2.35 -4.82 2.21
CA VAL A 321 3.51 -3.99 1.86
C VAL A 321 4.34 -4.72 0.82
N ALA A 322 4.29 -4.26 -0.43
CA ALA A 322 5.06 -4.85 -1.51
C ALA A 322 6.56 -4.62 -1.30
N PRO A 323 7.43 -5.63 -1.46
CA PRO A 323 8.86 -5.42 -1.57
C PRO A 323 9.18 -4.46 -2.71
N THR A 324 10.13 -3.57 -2.53
CA THR A 324 10.57 -2.63 -3.57
C THR A 324 12.02 -2.94 -3.92
N VAL A 325 12.38 -2.93 -5.20
CA VAL A 325 13.73 -3.29 -5.63
C VAL A 325 14.38 -2.12 -6.35
N ALA A 326 15.51 -1.66 -5.82
CA ALA A 326 16.31 -0.62 -6.45
C ALA A 326 17.05 -1.14 -7.70
N PRO A 327 17.53 -0.22 -8.57
CA PRO A 327 18.29 -0.60 -9.76
C PRO A 327 19.59 -1.39 -9.47
N ASP A 328 20.17 -1.26 -8.27
CA ASP A 328 21.34 -2.03 -7.81
C ASP A 328 20.99 -3.42 -7.26
N GLY A 329 19.72 -3.80 -7.29
CA GLY A 329 19.20 -5.06 -6.76
C GLY A 329 18.94 -5.05 -5.24
N THR A 330 19.13 -3.92 -4.55
CA THR A 330 18.75 -3.79 -3.13
C THR A 330 17.23 -3.90 -2.98
N VAL A 331 16.78 -4.76 -2.09
CA VAL A 331 15.36 -4.97 -1.79
C VAL A 331 14.99 -4.24 -0.50
N TYR A 332 13.94 -3.44 -0.53
CA TYR A 332 13.41 -2.73 0.63
C TYR A 332 12.10 -3.36 1.09
N VAL A 333 12.02 -3.66 2.39
CA VAL A 333 10.84 -4.24 3.02
C VAL A 333 10.57 -3.59 4.38
N ALA A 334 9.32 -3.57 4.80
CA ALA A 334 8.96 -3.15 6.14
C ALA A 334 8.86 -4.35 7.08
N SER A 335 9.48 -4.26 8.24
CA SER A 335 9.35 -5.22 9.33
C SER A 335 8.57 -4.61 10.49
N VAL A 336 7.70 -5.38 11.10
CA VAL A 336 6.83 -4.92 12.19
C VAL A 336 6.66 -5.99 13.25
N ALA A 337 6.53 -5.57 14.51
CA ALA A 337 6.06 -6.42 15.61
C ALA A 337 4.84 -5.79 16.26
N HIS A 338 3.79 -6.57 16.45
CA HIS A 338 2.59 -6.15 17.16
C HIS A 338 2.78 -6.23 18.67
N PHE A 339 1.98 -5.44 19.39
CA PHE A 339 1.83 -5.56 20.83
C PHE A 339 0.68 -6.50 21.21
N ALA A 340 0.76 -7.01 22.45
CA ALA A 340 -0.23 -7.90 23.03
C ALA A 340 -1.63 -7.32 23.18
N ASP A 341 -1.74 -6.03 23.29
CA ASP A 341 -3.01 -5.38 23.57
C ASP A 341 -3.67 -4.89 22.26
N SER A 342 -4.41 -5.81 21.64
CA SER A 342 -5.23 -5.52 20.47
C SER A 342 -6.41 -4.59 20.74
N SER A 343 -6.66 -4.21 22.00
CA SER A 343 -7.69 -3.21 22.33
C SER A 343 -7.32 -1.80 21.85
N ILE A 344 -6.10 -1.67 21.36
CA ILE A 344 -5.52 -0.44 20.86
C ILE A 344 -5.68 -0.44 19.33
N ALA A 345 -6.71 0.20 18.83
CA ALA A 345 -6.80 0.49 17.41
C ALA A 345 -5.53 1.25 16.96
N GLY A 346 -4.73 0.67 16.09
CA GLY A 346 -3.43 1.20 15.72
C GLY A 346 -2.31 0.87 16.72
N GLY A 347 -2.31 -0.36 17.26
CA GLY A 347 -1.33 -0.81 18.25
C GLY A 347 0.09 -0.36 17.94
N HIS A 348 0.84 0.03 18.98
CA HIS A 348 2.22 0.48 18.84
C HIS A 348 3.06 -0.66 18.30
N MET A 349 3.53 -0.50 17.09
CA MET A 349 4.37 -1.48 16.44
C MET A 349 5.81 -1.05 16.50
N VAL A 350 6.68 -1.98 16.89
CA VAL A 350 8.12 -1.82 16.72
C VAL A 350 8.40 -2.11 15.25
N ALA A 351 8.58 -1.05 14.47
CA ALA A 351 8.70 -1.15 13.02
C ALA A 351 10.07 -0.69 12.54
N TYR A 352 10.48 -1.27 11.40
CA TYR A 352 11.75 -1.00 10.74
C TYR A 352 11.56 -0.94 9.22
N LEU A 353 12.30 -0.05 8.57
CA LEU A 353 12.61 -0.17 7.15
C LEU A 353 13.90 -0.97 7.01
N VAL A 354 13.86 -2.03 6.23
CA VAL A 354 14.99 -2.97 6.06
C VAL A 354 15.44 -2.95 4.61
N ALA A 355 16.73 -2.68 4.38
CA ALA A 355 17.37 -2.90 3.10
C ALA A 355 18.08 -4.26 3.09
N VAL A 356 17.87 -5.01 2.04
CA VAL A 356 18.35 -6.39 1.88
C VAL A 356 19.17 -6.49 0.60
N ASN A 357 20.33 -7.10 0.69
CA ASN A 357 21.18 -7.36 -0.47
C ASN A 357 20.55 -8.41 -1.43
N PRO A 358 20.97 -8.46 -2.71
CA PRO A 358 20.45 -9.45 -3.66
C PRO A 358 20.61 -10.91 -3.23
N ASP A 359 21.54 -11.21 -2.32
CA ASP A 359 21.77 -12.53 -1.72
C ASP A 359 20.93 -12.81 -0.46
N LEU A 360 19.97 -11.92 -0.15
CA LEU A 360 19.08 -11.95 1.00
C LEU A 360 19.77 -11.71 2.36
N THR A 361 20.98 -11.18 2.40
CA THR A 361 21.59 -10.68 3.64
C THR A 361 21.13 -9.25 3.95
N ALA A 362 21.01 -8.89 5.22
CA ALA A 362 20.67 -7.52 5.60
C ALA A 362 21.78 -6.54 5.15
N LYS A 363 21.39 -5.46 4.47
CA LYS A 363 22.30 -4.37 4.09
C LYS A 363 22.36 -3.32 5.19
N TRP A 364 21.19 -2.87 5.63
CA TRP A 364 20.99 -2.01 6.79
C TRP A 364 19.55 -2.11 7.30
N VAL A 365 19.34 -1.66 8.54
CA VAL A 365 18.04 -1.67 9.22
C VAL A 365 17.83 -0.32 9.87
N ALA A 366 16.77 0.40 9.47
CA ALA A 366 16.42 1.69 10.03
C ALA A 366 15.19 1.57 10.94
N PRO A 367 15.32 1.79 12.27
CA PRO A 367 14.18 1.79 13.16
C PRO A 367 13.27 2.98 12.87
N LEU A 368 11.95 2.76 12.86
CA LEU A 368 10.94 3.81 12.66
C LEU A 368 10.51 4.45 13.98
N GLN A 369 11.15 4.10 15.07
CA GLN A 369 10.90 4.70 16.38
C GLN A 369 11.73 5.96 16.57
N ASN A 370 11.16 6.93 17.28
CA ASN A 370 11.84 8.15 17.73
C ASN A 370 12.45 9.00 16.60
N ILE A 371 11.90 8.93 15.40
CA ILE A 371 12.41 9.68 14.24
C ILE A 371 11.51 10.83 13.80
N LEU A 372 10.23 10.80 14.14
CA LEU A 372 9.30 11.85 13.75
C LEU A 372 9.46 13.08 14.64
N ASN A 373 9.61 14.22 14.01
CA ASN A 373 9.83 15.49 14.66
C ASN A 373 8.97 16.59 14.01
N ASP A 374 7.67 16.34 13.91
CA ASP A 374 6.73 17.23 13.25
C ASP A 374 6.10 18.28 14.19
N GLY A 375 6.45 18.24 15.44
CA GLY A 375 5.85 19.07 16.48
C GLY A 375 4.56 18.48 17.03
N CYS A 376 4.26 18.76 18.28
CA CYS A 376 3.05 18.27 18.93
C CYS A 376 1.81 18.90 18.30
N GLY A 377 1.04 18.13 17.55
CA GLY A 377 -0.21 18.57 16.95
C GLY A 377 -0.04 19.61 15.86
N VAL A 378 1.07 19.61 15.14
CA VAL A 378 1.32 20.53 14.02
C VAL A 378 0.22 20.44 12.97
N SER A 379 -0.30 19.26 12.74
CA SER A 379 -1.36 19.04 11.77
C SER A 379 -2.76 19.22 12.31
N LEU A 380 -2.91 19.43 13.59
CA LEU A 380 -4.20 19.39 14.26
C LEU A 380 -4.34 20.61 15.16
N PRO A 381 -5.51 21.25 15.20
CA PRO A 381 -5.78 22.40 16.06
C PRO A 381 -5.93 21.97 17.53
N ILE A 382 -4.99 21.19 18.02
CA ILE A 382 -5.08 20.56 19.32
C ILE A 382 -4.15 21.24 20.30
N ALA A 383 -4.68 21.50 21.47
CA ALA A 383 -3.98 22.13 22.54
C ALA A 383 -3.38 21.12 23.51
N PRO A 384 -2.12 20.82 23.40
CA PRO A 384 -1.50 19.77 24.18
C PRO A 384 -1.08 20.13 25.58
N LYS A 385 -1.27 21.32 26.04
CA LYS A 385 -0.97 21.69 27.43
C LYS A 385 -2.02 21.23 28.46
N GLY A 386 -2.90 20.30 28.09
CA GLY A 386 -4.13 20.16 28.84
C GLY A 386 -5.04 21.39 28.66
N ASP A 387 -4.62 22.33 27.84
CA ASP A 387 -5.41 23.51 27.48
C ASP A 387 -5.89 23.36 26.04
N PHE A 388 -6.95 22.61 25.90
CA PHE A 388 -7.63 22.38 24.61
C PHE A 388 -8.18 23.67 23.97
N LYS A 389 -7.99 24.80 24.62
CA LYS A 389 -8.37 26.11 24.08
C LYS A 389 -7.25 26.77 23.26
N LYS A 390 -6.07 26.17 23.22
CA LYS A 390 -4.92 26.69 22.46
C LYS A 390 -4.51 25.74 21.35
N PRO A 391 -5.03 25.93 20.14
CA PRO A 391 -4.63 25.14 18.98
C PRO A 391 -3.12 25.13 18.80
N ASN A 392 -2.58 24.03 18.28
CA ASN A 392 -1.15 23.86 17.95
C ASN A 392 -0.17 24.02 19.12
N SER A 393 -0.65 23.94 20.37
CA SER A 393 0.24 23.95 21.51
C SER A 393 0.65 22.53 21.90
N CYS A 394 1.91 22.36 22.26
CA CYS A 394 2.43 21.09 22.77
C CYS A 394 2.04 20.88 24.23
N ARG A 395 2.15 19.65 24.71
CA ARG A 395 2.01 19.35 26.13
C ARG A 395 2.90 20.28 26.96
N TYR A 396 2.36 20.73 28.09
CA TYR A 396 3.12 21.63 28.98
C TYR A 396 4.48 21.01 29.35
N GLY A 397 5.54 21.77 29.13
CA GLY A 397 6.91 21.35 29.41
C GLY A 397 7.54 20.39 28.39
N THR A 398 6.82 19.99 27.34
CA THR A 398 7.44 19.24 26.25
C THR A 398 8.03 20.15 25.20
N THR A 399 9.12 19.69 24.61
CA THR A 399 9.73 20.34 23.45
C THR A 399 8.84 20.12 22.21
N VAL A 400 8.78 21.11 21.35
CA VAL A 400 8.14 20.96 20.04
C VAL A 400 8.82 19.82 19.27
N GLY A 401 8.05 18.98 18.64
CA GLY A 401 8.56 17.85 17.88
C GLY A 401 8.75 16.56 18.64
N VAL A 402 8.23 16.46 19.87
CA VAL A 402 8.24 15.21 20.64
C VAL A 402 6.85 14.60 20.75
N ASP A 403 6.81 13.29 20.80
CA ASP A 403 5.59 12.55 21.11
C ASP A 403 5.10 12.95 22.52
N PRO A 404 3.88 13.46 22.65
CA PRO A 404 3.38 13.92 23.94
C PRO A 404 3.12 12.77 24.93
N THR A 405 3.12 11.53 24.47
CA THR A 405 2.91 10.34 25.29
C THR A 405 4.21 9.88 25.94
N THR A 406 5.29 9.81 25.17
CA THR A 406 6.54 9.19 25.58
C THR A 406 7.64 10.19 25.95
N ASN A 407 7.49 11.48 25.64
CA ASN A 407 8.54 12.49 25.68
C ASN A 407 9.70 12.25 24.70
N ALA A 408 9.56 11.31 23.80
CA ALA A 408 10.51 11.04 22.72
C ALA A 408 9.95 11.57 21.40
N ASN A 409 10.75 11.56 20.36
CA ASN A 409 10.24 11.78 19.00
C ASN A 409 9.16 10.72 18.70
N GLY A 410 8.22 11.08 17.86
CA GLY A 410 7.14 10.18 17.47
C GLY A 410 7.66 8.95 16.73
N ALA A 411 6.90 7.87 16.79
CA ALA A 411 7.22 6.62 16.11
C ALA A 411 6.42 6.50 14.81
N GLY A 412 7.08 6.07 13.75
CA GLY A 412 6.42 5.60 12.54
C GLY A 412 5.91 4.18 12.75
N ILE A 413 4.64 3.97 12.47
CA ILE A 413 3.96 2.68 12.60
C ILE A 413 3.61 2.17 11.21
N VAL A 414 4.02 0.95 10.90
CA VAL A 414 3.52 0.24 9.72
C VAL A 414 2.20 -0.39 10.08
N TYR A 415 1.13 0.08 9.47
CA TYR A 415 -0.23 -0.35 9.77
C TYR A 415 -0.65 -1.46 8.80
N ASP A 416 -1.04 -2.62 9.36
CA ASP A 416 -1.43 -3.78 8.57
C ASP A 416 -2.75 -3.56 7.88
N GLY A 417 -3.37 -3.33 7.30
CA GLY A 417 -4.60 -2.97 6.61
C GLY A 417 -4.34 -1.84 5.64
N ALA A 418 -3.14 -1.28 5.76
CA ALA A 418 -2.68 -0.20 4.92
C ALA A 418 -1.67 -0.72 3.91
N SER A 419 -1.75 -0.27 2.68
CA SER A 419 -0.89 -0.75 1.59
C SER A 419 0.21 0.26 1.23
N SER A 420 0.82 0.89 2.25
CA SER A 420 1.98 1.76 2.03
C SER A 420 3.21 0.91 1.73
N SER A 421 3.63 0.90 0.48
CA SER A 421 4.85 0.21 0.05
C SER A 421 6.01 1.19 -0.08
N PRO A 422 7.26 0.78 0.19
CA PRO A 422 8.40 1.64 -0.09
C PRO A 422 8.45 2.05 -1.56
N THR A 423 8.96 3.24 -1.83
CA THR A 423 9.20 3.74 -3.18
C THR A 423 10.64 4.17 -3.31
N VAL A 424 11.37 3.70 -4.33
CA VAL A 424 12.74 4.12 -4.62
C VAL A 424 12.73 5.30 -5.57
N LEU A 425 13.38 6.37 -5.16
CA LEU A 425 13.48 7.62 -5.91
C LEU A 425 14.63 7.59 -6.94
N PRO A 426 14.62 8.48 -7.94
CA PRO A 426 15.66 8.53 -8.97
C PRO A 426 17.08 8.75 -8.46
N ASP A 427 17.25 9.36 -7.29
CA ASP A 427 18.55 9.57 -6.63
C ASP A 427 18.97 8.38 -5.75
N GLY A 428 18.16 7.32 -5.68
CA GLY A 428 18.40 6.13 -4.87
C GLY A 428 17.93 6.24 -3.43
N SER A 429 17.33 7.34 -3.03
CA SER A 429 16.68 7.50 -1.73
C SER A 429 15.33 6.78 -1.68
N ILE A 430 14.76 6.62 -0.49
CA ILE A 430 13.60 5.76 -0.26
C ILE A 430 12.51 6.52 0.49
N LEU A 431 11.28 6.41 0.01
CA LEU A 431 10.09 6.86 0.71
C LEU A 431 9.35 5.67 1.34
N LEU A 432 8.79 5.89 2.52
CA LEU A 432 7.89 4.93 3.19
C LEU A 432 6.77 5.68 3.90
N GLY A 433 5.54 5.41 3.51
CA GLY A 433 4.36 5.91 4.22
C GLY A 433 4.17 5.14 5.53
N VAL A 434 3.97 5.87 6.62
CA VAL A 434 3.71 5.30 7.95
C VAL A 434 2.54 6.00 8.61
N TYR A 435 1.87 5.27 9.51
CA TYR A 435 0.91 5.83 10.45
C TYR A 435 1.63 6.24 11.74
N ASP A 436 1.06 7.10 12.54
CA ASP A 436 1.52 7.39 13.90
C ASP A 436 0.37 7.85 14.80
N ASN A 437 0.53 7.63 16.11
CA ASN A 437 -0.52 7.96 17.06
C ASN A 437 -0.72 9.43 17.32
N TYR A 438 0.23 10.18 17.02
CA TYR A 438 0.38 11.55 17.38
C TYR A 438 -0.22 12.47 16.32
N ASN A 439 -0.06 12.12 15.08
CA ASN A 439 -0.73 12.72 13.95
C ASN A 439 -1.92 11.88 13.48
N PHE A 440 -2.77 11.55 14.39
CA PHE A 440 -3.86 10.61 14.21
C PHE A 440 -4.65 10.83 12.91
N GLY A 441 -4.77 9.76 12.12
CA GLY A 441 -5.51 9.76 10.87
C GLY A 441 -4.77 10.35 9.67
N ARG A 442 -3.50 10.69 9.79
CA ARG A 442 -2.68 11.20 8.67
C ARG A 442 -1.43 10.39 8.43
N GLY A 443 -0.69 10.04 9.49
CA GLY A 443 0.63 9.45 9.35
C GLY A 443 1.66 10.41 8.76
N HIS A 444 2.76 9.88 8.31
CA HIS A 444 3.86 10.61 7.68
C HIS A 444 4.47 9.83 6.53
N LEU A 445 4.86 10.52 5.47
CA LEU A 445 5.76 9.98 4.46
C LEU A 445 7.18 10.22 4.95
N LEU A 446 7.92 9.15 5.24
CA LEU A 446 9.30 9.21 5.70
C LEU A 446 10.24 9.11 4.51
N HIS A 447 11.31 9.90 4.52
CA HIS A 447 12.34 9.91 3.50
C HIS A 447 13.69 9.50 4.10
N PHE A 448 14.31 8.49 3.50
CA PHE A 448 15.61 7.95 3.88
C PHE A 448 16.60 8.04 2.71
N ASP A 449 17.87 8.24 3.01
CA ASP A 449 18.90 8.06 1.99
C ASP A 449 19.17 6.57 1.68
N ALA A 450 19.99 6.30 0.67
CA ALA A 450 20.35 4.93 0.29
C ALA A 450 21.14 4.16 1.37
N GLN A 451 21.61 4.82 2.41
CA GLN A 451 22.29 4.25 3.56
C GLN A 451 21.37 4.02 4.76
N GLY A 452 20.09 4.39 4.65
CA GLY A 452 19.08 4.23 5.71
C GLY A 452 19.06 5.37 6.73
N ASN A 453 19.73 6.48 6.47
CA ASN A 453 19.63 7.65 7.32
C ASN A 453 18.33 8.41 7.01
N TYR A 454 17.60 8.76 8.06
CA TYR A 454 16.41 9.59 7.94
C TYR A 454 16.80 11.01 7.48
N LEU A 455 16.14 11.53 6.47
CA LEU A 455 16.37 12.85 5.89
C LEU A 455 15.30 13.86 6.34
N ASN A 456 14.07 13.62 5.96
CA ASN A 456 12.93 14.50 6.23
C ASN A 456 11.61 13.74 6.12
N THR A 457 10.49 14.46 6.24
CA THR A 457 9.15 13.87 6.19
C THR A 457 8.13 14.85 5.64
N PHE A 458 7.07 14.29 5.04
CA PHE A 458 5.82 15.00 4.77
C PHE A 458 4.72 14.52 5.71
N ARG A 459 3.73 15.38 5.99
CA ARG A 459 2.73 15.18 7.06
C ARG A 459 1.50 14.38 6.61
N PHE A 460 1.71 13.44 5.72
CA PHE A 460 0.72 12.43 5.35
C PHE A 460 1.47 11.18 4.90
N GLY A 461 0.97 9.99 5.21
CA GLY A 461 1.64 8.74 4.82
C GLY A 461 0.80 7.50 5.06
N TRP A 462 -0.39 7.66 5.62
CA TRP A 462 -1.28 6.54 5.84
C TRP A 462 -1.88 6.05 4.51
N ASP A 463 -1.74 4.75 4.24
CA ASP A 463 -2.24 4.14 3.00
C ASP A 463 -1.77 4.86 1.74
N THR A 464 -0.50 5.13 1.64
CA THR A 464 0.04 5.80 0.48
C THR A 464 1.28 5.11 -0.06
N THR A 465 1.29 4.88 -1.36
CA THR A 465 2.48 4.58 -2.16
C THR A 465 2.56 5.73 -3.17
N PRO A 466 3.47 6.68 -2.99
CA PRO A 466 3.51 7.88 -3.82
C PRO A 466 3.91 7.56 -5.26
N ALA A 467 3.45 8.37 -6.21
CA ALA A 467 3.97 8.33 -7.58
C ALA A 467 5.10 9.35 -7.76
N VAL A 468 6.04 9.03 -8.64
CA VAL A 468 7.26 9.82 -8.87
C VAL A 468 7.31 10.27 -10.33
N TYR A 469 7.35 11.56 -10.55
CA TYR A 469 7.45 12.18 -11.87
C TYR A 469 8.83 12.79 -12.11
N THR A 470 9.60 12.20 -13.01
CA THR A 470 10.92 12.71 -13.41
C THR A 470 10.78 13.75 -14.51
N HIS A 471 11.34 14.94 -14.31
CA HIS A 471 11.30 16.06 -15.27
C HIS A 471 12.49 17.00 -15.03
N ASP A 472 12.89 17.73 -16.06
CA ASP A 472 13.87 18.82 -16.00
C ASP A 472 15.16 18.51 -15.21
N GLY A 473 15.58 17.25 -15.19
CA GLY A 473 16.77 16.79 -14.44
C GLY A 473 16.56 16.64 -12.93
N THR A 474 15.31 16.72 -12.46
CA THR A 474 14.85 16.48 -11.11
C THR A 474 13.62 15.56 -11.10
N TYR A 475 12.91 15.47 -9.99
CA TYR A 475 11.66 14.73 -9.86
C TYR A 475 10.73 15.39 -8.87
N SER A 476 9.43 15.12 -9.03
CA SER A 476 8.39 15.47 -8.07
C SER A 476 7.68 14.20 -7.57
N ILE A 477 7.10 14.30 -6.40
CA ILE A 477 6.44 13.21 -5.67
C ILE A 477 4.98 13.58 -5.49
N VAL A 478 4.06 12.67 -5.81
CA VAL A 478 2.61 12.91 -5.71
C VAL A 478 1.98 11.91 -4.78
N GLU A 479 1.22 12.40 -3.81
CA GLU A 479 0.40 11.56 -2.93
C GLU A 479 -0.89 12.26 -2.49
N LYS A 480 -1.81 11.51 -1.87
CA LYS A 480 -2.96 12.10 -1.18
C LYS A 480 -2.50 12.83 0.09
N ASP A 481 -3.19 13.93 0.41
CA ASP A 481 -2.97 14.74 1.61
C ASP A 481 -4.33 15.09 2.23
N ASN A 482 -4.97 14.09 2.82
CA ASN A 482 -6.28 14.22 3.45
C ASN A 482 -6.15 14.82 4.85
N HIS A 483 -6.87 15.90 5.10
CA HIS A 483 -6.95 16.55 6.40
C HIS A 483 -8.27 16.21 7.07
N TYR A 484 -8.26 15.31 8.02
CA TYR A 484 -9.45 14.81 8.69
C TYR A 484 -9.99 15.78 9.75
N PRO A 485 -11.32 15.87 9.92
CA PRO A 485 -11.96 16.85 10.82
C PRO A 485 -11.74 16.56 12.30
N LEU A 486 -11.50 15.30 12.64
CA LEU A 486 -11.48 14.83 14.02
C LEU A 486 -10.24 13.99 14.27
N PRO A 487 -9.24 14.51 14.99
CA PRO A 487 -8.30 13.61 15.64
C PRO A 487 -9.06 12.75 16.65
N ALA A 488 -8.63 11.50 16.84
CA ALA A 488 -9.27 10.56 17.76
C ALA A 488 -9.50 11.17 19.13
N TYR A 489 -8.60 11.98 19.57
CA TYR A 489 -8.67 12.61 20.85
C TYR A 489 -9.77 13.68 20.94
N CYS A 490 -10.13 14.37 19.86
CA CYS A 490 -11.30 15.22 19.80
C CYS A 490 -12.60 14.42 19.93
N TYR A 491 -12.65 13.25 19.34
CA TYR A 491 -13.78 12.34 19.48
C TYR A 491 -13.99 11.89 20.94
N PHE A 492 -12.89 11.53 21.62
CA PHE A 492 -12.97 11.06 23.01
C PHE A 492 -13.28 12.14 24.03
N TYR A 493 -12.89 13.38 23.77
CA TYR A 493 -13.06 14.48 24.72
C TYR A 493 -14.19 15.45 24.38
N ASN A 494 -14.94 15.19 23.33
CA ASN A 494 -16.08 16.00 22.88
C ASN A 494 -15.74 17.51 22.85
N ASN A 495 -14.59 17.87 22.31
CA ASN A 495 -14.04 19.20 22.38
C ASN A 495 -14.57 20.07 21.23
N PRO A 496 -15.25 21.18 21.48
CA PRO A 496 -15.84 22.03 20.45
C PRO A 496 -14.79 22.67 19.51
N VAL A 497 -13.54 22.80 19.94
CA VAL A 497 -12.45 23.32 19.09
C VAL A 497 -12.08 22.34 17.97
N CYS A 498 -12.41 21.07 18.15
CA CYS A 498 -12.08 20.02 17.22
C CYS A 498 -13.12 19.84 16.08
N SER A 499 -14.26 20.48 16.18
CA SER A 499 -15.39 20.32 15.25
C SER A 499 -15.48 21.40 14.18
N THR A 500 -14.44 22.21 14.00
CA THR A 500 -14.51 23.30 13.03
C THR A 500 -14.17 22.83 11.63
N ALA A 501 -15.07 23.11 10.70
CA ALA A 501 -14.95 22.88 9.25
C ALA A 501 -13.67 23.44 8.62
N GLU A 502 -13.04 24.40 9.27
CA GLU A 502 -11.86 25.12 8.78
C GLU A 502 -10.63 24.23 8.57
N HIS A 503 -10.63 23.04 9.16
CA HIS A 503 -9.47 22.14 9.16
C HIS A 503 -9.70 20.86 8.34
N THR A 504 -10.91 20.66 7.84
CA THR A 504 -11.23 19.51 7.01
C THR A 504 -11.07 19.88 5.56
N VAL A 505 -10.09 19.29 4.91
CA VAL A 505 -9.84 19.49 3.48
C VAL A 505 -9.09 18.29 2.92
N TYR A 506 -9.39 17.95 1.68
CA TYR A 506 -8.84 16.79 1.03
C TYR A 506 -8.07 17.22 -0.21
N TYR A 507 -6.75 17.02 -0.17
CA TYR A 507 -5.84 17.36 -1.25
C TYR A 507 -5.21 16.13 -1.89
N LEU A 508 -4.88 16.29 -3.16
CA LEU A 508 -3.79 15.56 -3.79
C LEU A 508 -2.64 16.54 -3.93
N THR A 509 -1.47 16.23 -3.38
CA THR A 509 -0.34 17.15 -3.29
C THR A 509 0.85 16.63 -4.07
N GLN A 510 1.45 17.50 -4.87
CA GLN A 510 2.77 17.28 -5.45
C GLN A 510 3.83 18.03 -4.64
N MET A 511 4.92 17.36 -4.42
CA MET A 511 6.08 17.85 -3.67
C MET A 511 7.33 17.78 -4.54
N ASP A 512 8.28 18.64 -4.27
CA ASP A 512 9.64 18.54 -4.82
C ASP A 512 10.45 17.40 -4.17
N ALA A 513 11.68 17.20 -4.59
CA ALA A 513 12.58 16.16 -4.07
C ALA A 513 12.89 16.31 -2.56
N ASP A 514 12.71 17.49 -1.99
CA ASP A 514 12.85 17.77 -0.55
C ASP A 514 11.54 17.60 0.23
N LEU A 515 10.49 17.06 -0.36
CA LEU A 515 9.13 16.93 0.19
C LEU A 515 8.45 18.26 0.51
N LYS A 516 8.82 19.34 -0.19
CA LYS A 516 8.15 20.65 -0.06
C LYS A 516 7.01 20.72 -1.09
N PRO A 517 5.79 21.10 -0.67
CA PRO A 517 4.65 21.20 -1.59
C PRO A 517 4.93 22.19 -2.72
N GLU A 518 4.76 21.73 -3.96
CA GLU A 518 4.76 22.56 -5.16
C GLU A 518 3.34 23.04 -5.45
N TRP A 519 2.39 22.11 -5.42
CA TRP A 519 0.97 22.40 -5.56
C TRP A 519 0.09 21.39 -4.81
N SER A 520 -1.14 21.81 -4.52
CA SER A 520 -2.17 20.93 -3.94
C SER A 520 -3.48 21.12 -4.70
N PHE A 521 -4.03 20.03 -5.23
CA PHE A 521 -5.33 20.01 -5.85
C PHE A 521 -6.41 19.66 -4.84
N GLN A 522 -7.38 20.53 -4.64
CA GLN A 522 -8.49 20.35 -3.71
C GLN A 522 -9.70 19.77 -4.43
N ASN A 523 -10.20 18.61 -3.95
CA ASN A 523 -11.54 18.16 -4.33
C ASN A 523 -12.58 19.08 -3.70
N THR A 524 -13.49 19.60 -4.53
CA THR A 524 -14.55 20.55 -4.12
C THR A 524 -15.95 19.96 -4.25
N THR A 525 -16.07 18.69 -4.59
CA THR A 525 -17.37 18.01 -4.61
C THR A 525 -17.89 17.88 -3.19
N VAL A 526 -19.10 18.37 -2.93
CA VAL A 526 -19.76 18.32 -1.62
C VAL A 526 -21.20 17.87 -1.78
N ASP A 527 -21.74 17.23 -0.76
CA ASP A 527 -23.16 16.93 -0.63
C ASP A 527 -23.65 17.13 0.81
N LYS A 528 -24.90 16.74 1.09
CA LYS A 528 -25.49 16.86 2.41
C LYS A 528 -24.77 16.04 3.48
N ASN A 529 -24.23 14.88 3.10
CA ASN A 529 -23.56 13.95 4.02
C ASN A 529 -22.06 14.25 4.11
N HIS A 530 -21.49 14.90 3.09
CA HIS A 530 -20.07 15.25 2.95
C HIS A 530 -19.91 16.77 2.78
N PRO A 531 -20.27 17.58 3.78
CA PRO A 531 -20.27 19.04 3.67
C PRO A 531 -18.86 19.63 3.52
N PHE A 532 -17.83 18.86 3.83
CA PHE A 532 -16.40 19.24 3.74
C PHE A 532 -15.69 18.66 2.53
N GLY A 533 -16.39 17.86 1.72
CA GLY A 533 -15.85 17.18 0.56
C GLY A 533 -15.65 15.68 0.78
N TYR A 534 -15.04 15.07 -0.21
CA TYR A 534 -14.75 13.64 -0.27
C TYR A 534 -13.25 13.41 -0.21
N GLU A 535 -12.84 12.31 0.43
CA GLU A 535 -11.44 11.92 0.54
C GLU A 535 -10.83 11.50 -0.80
N TRP A 536 -9.53 11.60 -0.86
CA TRP A 536 -8.75 10.92 -1.88
C TRP A 536 -8.44 9.50 -1.39
N CYS A 537 -9.09 8.53 -2.03
CA CYS A 537 -8.95 7.12 -1.69
C CYS A 537 -7.93 6.39 -2.56
N VAL A 538 -7.09 7.11 -3.23
CA VAL A 538 -6.02 6.54 -4.05
C VAL A 538 -4.82 6.20 -3.17
N ASN A 539 -4.47 4.92 -3.11
CA ASN A 539 -3.22 4.51 -2.47
C ASN A 539 -2.02 4.80 -3.36
N ALA A 540 -2.13 4.46 -4.66
CA ALA A 540 -1.09 4.67 -5.64
C ALA A 540 -1.68 5.48 -6.81
N PRO A 541 -1.44 6.81 -6.90
CA PRO A 541 -1.79 7.59 -8.06
C PRO A 541 -0.96 7.17 -9.27
N ALA A 542 -1.44 7.48 -10.47
CA ALA A 542 -0.73 7.21 -11.71
C ALA A 542 -0.34 8.52 -12.41
N ILE A 543 0.82 8.55 -13.07
CA ILE A 543 1.29 9.72 -13.82
C ILE A 543 1.62 9.30 -15.24
N ASP A 544 1.16 10.08 -16.22
CA ASP A 544 1.43 9.82 -17.62
C ASP A 544 2.74 10.47 -18.11
N GLY A 545 3.12 10.20 -19.36
CA GLY A 545 4.34 10.73 -19.98
C GLY A 545 4.37 12.25 -20.18
N LYS A 546 3.26 12.94 -19.91
CA LYS A 546 3.18 14.41 -19.89
C LYS A 546 3.18 14.98 -18.47
N GLY A 547 3.29 14.13 -17.46
CA GLY A 547 3.21 14.52 -16.07
C GLY A 547 1.79 14.74 -15.55
N ILE A 548 0.74 14.41 -16.31
CA ILE A 548 -0.64 14.51 -15.84
C ILE A 548 -0.87 13.43 -14.79
N VAL A 549 -1.37 13.84 -13.63
CA VAL A 549 -1.66 12.96 -12.51
C VAL A 549 -3.10 12.47 -12.59
N TYR A 550 -3.30 11.17 -12.39
CA TYR A 550 -4.60 10.52 -12.35
C TYR A 550 -4.85 9.95 -10.96
N ALA A 551 -6.03 10.22 -10.41
CA ALA A 551 -6.41 9.76 -9.08
C ALA A 551 -7.93 9.60 -8.96
N SER A 552 -8.38 8.58 -8.24
CA SER A 552 -9.79 8.38 -7.89
C SER A 552 -10.12 9.01 -6.54
N SER A 553 -11.32 9.53 -6.40
CA SER A 553 -11.85 10.09 -5.16
C SER A 553 -13.13 9.36 -4.74
N GLU A 554 -13.47 9.41 -3.45
CA GLU A 554 -14.72 8.83 -2.92
C GLU A 554 -15.99 9.41 -3.53
N ASP A 555 -15.92 10.59 -4.14
CA ASP A 555 -17.04 11.17 -4.89
C ASP A 555 -17.37 10.42 -6.18
N GLY A 556 -16.65 9.33 -6.45
CA GLY A 556 -16.86 8.44 -7.58
C GLY A 556 -16.21 8.91 -8.88
N HIS A 557 -15.50 10.02 -8.88
CA HIS A 557 -14.81 10.49 -10.07
C HIS A 557 -13.35 10.04 -10.13
N LEU A 558 -12.91 9.68 -11.32
CA LEU A 558 -11.53 9.68 -11.72
C LEU A 558 -11.17 11.09 -12.25
N TYR A 559 -10.10 11.65 -11.73
CA TYR A 559 -9.60 12.98 -12.08
C TYR A 559 -8.31 12.89 -12.89
N SER A 560 -8.12 13.86 -13.80
CA SER A 560 -6.82 14.17 -14.41
C SER A 560 -6.40 15.57 -13.97
N ILE A 561 -5.20 15.69 -13.45
CA ILE A 561 -4.69 16.89 -12.77
C ILE A 561 -3.41 17.34 -13.48
N PRO A 562 -3.39 18.56 -14.03
CA PRO A 562 -2.27 19.02 -14.85
C PRO A 562 -1.10 19.52 -14.00
N GLN A 563 0.09 19.51 -14.59
CA GLN A 563 1.29 20.15 -14.06
C GLN A 563 1.27 21.68 -14.20
N GLY A 564 2.24 22.35 -13.58
CA GLY A 564 2.50 23.78 -13.76
C GLY A 564 1.73 24.70 -12.82
N HIS A 565 0.95 24.16 -11.89
CA HIS A 565 0.31 24.94 -10.83
C HIS A 565 1.28 25.28 -9.70
N LYS A 566 0.94 26.27 -8.89
CA LYS A 566 1.60 26.62 -7.64
C LYS A 566 0.55 26.85 -6.57
N GLY A 567 0.83 26.37 -5.35
CA GLY A 567 -0.10 26.47 -4.23
C GLY A 567 -1.40 25.66 -4.46
N VAL A 568 -2.49 26.09 -3.82
CA VAL A 568 -3.78 25.36 -3.88
C VAL A 568 -4.59 25.76 -5.11
N PHE A 569 -5.10 24.79 -5.84
CA PHE A 569 -6.03 25.00 -6.96
C PHE A 569 -7.15 23.95 -6.96
N LYS A 570 -8.20 24.16 -7.77
CA LYS A 570 -9.47 23.43 -7.68
C LYS A 570 -10.02 22.94 -9.02
N THR A 571 -9.39 23.32 -10.12
CA THR A 571 -9.89 22.99 -11.47
C THR A 571 -9.06 21.88 -12.07
N PRO A 572 -9.60 20.66 -12.25
CA PRO A 572 -8.89 19.58 -12.93
C PRO A 572 -8.81 19.83 -14.45
N LEU A 573 -7.93 19.13 -15.12
CA LEU A 573 -7.90 19.08 -16.59
C LEU A 573 -9.16 18.36 -17.12
N GLY A 574 -9.57 17.29 -16.45
CA GLY A 574 -10.76 16.51 -16.74
C GLY A 574 -11.18 15.65 -15.56
N LYS A 575 -12.43 15.20 -15.59
CA LYS A 575 -12.94 14.19 -14.66
C LYS A 575 -14.05 13.38 -15.30
N ILE A 576 -14.19 12.13 -14.88
CA ILE A 576 -15.26 11.24 -15.30
C ILE A 576 -15.84 10.52 -14.10
N PHE A 577 -17.18 10.45 -14.01
CA PHE A 577 -17.84 9.71 -12.96
C PHE A 577 -17.80 8.21 -13.27
N LEU A 578 -17.28 7.42 -12.34
CA LEU A 578 -17.25 5.96 -12.39
C LEU A 578 -18.34 5.37 -11.50
N GLN A 579 -18.12 5.42 -10.20
CA GLN A 579 -19.03 4.94 -9.18
C GLN A 579 -18.65 5.55 -7.83
N GLU A 580 -19.62 6.10 -7.09
CA GLU A 580 -19.40 6.60 -5.73
C GLU A 580 -19.09 5.43 -4.78
N VAL A 581 -18.01 5.57 -4.03
CA VAL A 581 -17.59 4.59 -3.03
C VAL A 581 -17.00 5.30 -1.83
N LEU A 582 -17.75 5.27 -0.73
CA LEU A 582 -17.33 5.87 0.54
C LEU A 582 -16.41 4.93 1.31
N ALA A 583 -15.42 5.50 1.98
CA ALA A 583 -14.41 4.79 2.73
C ALA A 583 -13.65 3.73 1.88
N ALA A 584 -13.58 3.96 0.58
CA ALA A 584 -12.79 3.16 -0.33
C ALA A 584 -11.32 3.51 -0.15
N ALA A 585 -10.60 2.76 0.61
CA ALA A 585 -9.20 3.08 0.82
C ALA A 585 -8.40 2.62 -0.33
N TYR A 586 -8.53 2.01 -1.29
CA TYR A 586 -7.58 1.50 -2.27
C TYR A 586 -8.22 1.28 -3.64
N THR A 587 -8.10 2.30 -4.45
CA THR A 587 -8.47 2.25 -5.86
C THR A 587 -7.20 2.54 -6.69
N PRO A 588 -6.25 1.57 -6.74
CA PRO A 588 -5.04 1.78 -7.50
C PRO A 588 -5.37 1.94 -8.98
N LEU A 589 -4.56 2.75 -9.65
CA LEU A 589 -4.70 3.03 -11.06
C LEU A 589 -3.57 2.39 -11.84
N SER A 590 -3.85 2.05 -13.10
CA SER A 590 -2.81 1.73 -14.06
C SER A 590 -3.08 2.38 -15.41
N ILE A 591 -2.00 2.62 -16.17
CA ILE A 591 -2.06 3.24 -17.49
C ILE A 591 -1.41 2.29 -18.50
N GLY A 592 -2.17 1.93 -19.52
CA GLY A 592 -1.70 1.06 -20.59
C GLY A 592 -0.75 1.75 -21.56
N SER A 593 -0.03 0.96 -22.35
CA SER A 593 0.86 1.46 -23.41
C SER A 593 0.15 2.24 -24.52
N ASP A 594 -1.15 2.09 -24.62
CA ASP A 594 -2.04 2.83 -25.52
C ASP A 594 -2.68 4.05 -24.84
N GLY A 595 -2.35 4.28 -23.58
CA GLY A 595 -2.85 5.41 -22.79
C GLY A 595 -4.23 5.18 -22.15
N LYS A 596 -4.86 4.01 -22.30
CA LYS A 596 -6.08 3.70 -21.55
C LYS A 596 -5.79 3.65 -20.05
N ILE A 597 -6.74 4.13 -19.26
CA ILE A 597 -6.63 4.18 -17.80
C ILE A 597 -7.55 3.13 -17.21
N TYR A 598 -7.00 2.32 -16.33
CA TYR A 598 -7.68 1.25 -15.62
C TYR A 598 -7.85 1.66 -14.16
N SER A 599 -9.09 1.64 -13.67
CA SER A 599 -9.44 2.03 -12.30
C SER A 599 -10.35 0.97 -11.69
N GLU A 600 -9.90 0.35 -10.62
CA GLU A 600 -10.70 -0.62 -9.88
C GLU A 600 -11.47 0.08 -8.76
N ASN A 601 -12.74 -0.26 -8.62
CA ASN A 601 -13.62 0.35 -7.64
C ASN A 601 -14.81 -0.57 -7.36
N ASP A 602 -15.05 -0.89 -6.09
CA ASP A 602 -16.24 -1.62 -5.62
C ASP A 602 -16.52 -2.93 -6.39
N GLY A 603 -15.49 -3.73 -6.61
CA GLY A 603 -15.60 -5.00 -7.33
C GLY A 603 -15.76 -4.88 -8.85
N ARG A 604 -15.51 -3.69 -9.39
CA ARG A 604 -15.62 -3.40 -10.83
C ARG A 604 -14.33 -2.76 -11.34
N LEU A 605 -13.92 -3.18 -12.52
CA LEU A 605 -12.89 -2.51 -13.30
C LEU A 605 -13.56 -1.59 -14.31
N PHE A 606 -13.24 -0.31 -14.24
CA PHE A 606 -13.56 0.67 -15.25
C PHE A 606 -12.32 0.96 -16.11
N VAL A 607 -12.46 0.85 -17.42
CA VAL A 607 -11.41 1.30 -18.34
C VAL A 607 -11.89 2.56 -19.03
N VAL A 608 -11.06 3.60 -18.97
CA VAL A 608 -11.38 4.94 -19.42
C VAL A 608 -10.44 5.36 -20.54
N GLY A 609 -11.00 6.06 -21.54
CA GLY A 609 -10.25 6.57 -22.68
C GLY A 609 -11.13 7.23 -23.74
N LYS A 610 -10.67 7.17 -25.00
CA LYS A 610 -11.40 7.71 -26.18
C LYS A 610 -12.47 6.77 -26.64
#